data_b219bd34eb0ae1ba2ae5b244c5a7969e
#
_entry.id   b219bd34eb0ae1ba2ae5b244c5a7969e
#
_cell.length_a   1.000
_cell.length_b   1.000
_cell.length_c   1.000
_cell.angle_alpha   90.00
_cell.angle_beta   90.00
_cell.angle_gamma   90.00
#
_symmetry.space_group_name_H-M   'P 1'
#
loop_
_entity.id
_entity.type
_entity.pdbx_description
1 polymer ?
#
loop_
_entity_poly.entity_id
_entity_poly.type
_entity_poly.pdbx_seq_one_letter_code
_entity_poly.pdbx_strand_id
1 'polypeptide(L)'
;MGKPGDIRSTDLRDSLDEQYIADIVACIVGGQLIERSKDALDEIYVKGTVESERILSALEVYGADKVSDEIKYCLDELLKVCATDQNIKLRDLIFTKTNTNAFPSVFAVILIAFYELIVGEGKKIADYSGVKATLKDLSSRIEWGRKATAPDERRKNIDSVKGIIGSNFVKEAKIAEMIYSNHTTIDIEAVVRRSEIELANYELKQGLLSLTEGGGEDGQTVDKVVKTICAIANIGPKRTGKIIIGVTDNKADADRIKQIDGVEPKKIGKRFVVGVNREAKRLGISVEQYFSKWKERIKKSALTPKLRDTVLSGMDFNSFYGLGVIVITIPSQSELSYVGEELYWRNGDATELAQATKQIAGIAGRFGKGV
;
A
#
# COMPACT_ATOMS: atom_id res chain seq x y z
N MET A 1 -6.67 5.42 -20.30
CA MET A 1 -6.93 6.88 -20.51
C MET A 1 -7.35 7.12 -21.94
N GLY A 2 -8.33 7.97 -22.16
CA GLY A 2 -8.61 8.49 -23.49
C GLY A 2 -9.73 7.82 -24.26
N LYS A 3 -10.99 8.06 -23.84
CA LYS A 3 -12.03 8.23 -24.85
C LYS A 3 -11.97 9.69 -25.31
N PRO A 4 -12.15 9.98 -26.64
CA PRO A 4 -11.99 11.31 -27.18
C PRO A 4 -12.93 12.31 -26.50
N GLY A 5 -12.40 13.35 -25.90
CA GLY A 5 -13.14 14.47 -25.36
C GLY A 5 -12.67 15.06 -24.03
N ASP A 6 -11.82 14.39 -23.25
CA ASP A 6 -11.42 14.88 -21.95
C ASP A 6 -10.07 15.61 -21.99
N ILE A 7 -9.17 15.19 -22.86
CA ILE A 7 -7.88 15.82 -23.14
C ILE A 7 -7.77 15.96 -24.66
N ARG A 8 -7.31 17.10 -25.15
CA ARG A 8 -7.09 17.32 -26.58
C ARG A 8 -5.82 16.60 -27.03
N SER A 9 -5.74 16.21 -28.31
CA SER A 9 -4.51 15.62 -28.88
C SER A 9 -3.29 16.54 -28.78
N THR A 10 -3.50 17.85 -28.75
CA THR A 10 -2.47 18.86 -28.49
C THR A 10 -2.00 18.81 -27.04
N ASP A 11 -2.91 18.63 -26.09
CA ASP A 11 -2.60 18.57 -24.66
C ASP A 11 -1.76 17.31 -24.35
N LEU A 12 -2.06 16.18 -24.99
CA LEU A 12 -1.25 14.96 -24.89
C LEU A 12 0.14 15.14 -25.51
N ARG A 13 0.22 15.81 -26.63
CA ARG A 13 1.52 16.10 -27.28
C ARG A 13 2.38 17.01 -26.41
N ASP A 14 1.77 17.93 -25.67
CA ASP A 14 2.46 18.92 -24.85
C ASP A 14 2.61 18.41 -23.38
N SER A 15 2.38 17.11 -23.12
CA SER A 15 2.47 16.44 -21.80
C SER A 15 1.62 17.11 -20.69
N LEU A 16 0.54 17.77 -21.07
CA LEU A 16 -0.34 18.43 -20.09
C LEU A 16 -1.10 17.44 -19.21
N ASP A 17 -1.31 16.21 -19.68
CA ASP A 17 -1.86 15.11 -18.90
C ASP A 17 -0.93 14.71 -17.75
N GLU A 18 0.38 14.68 -17.97
CA GLU A 18 1.39 14.44 -16.95
C GLU A 18 1.37 15.57 -15.90
N GLN A 19 1.29 16.82 -16.34
CA GLN A 19 1.19 17.98 -15.44
C GLN A 19 -0.08 17.94 -14.58
N TYR A 20 -1.20 17.42 -15.11
CA TYR A 20 -2.44 17.28 -14.34
C TYR A 20 -2.31 16.23 -13.25
N ILE A 21 -1.65 15.12 -13.52
CA ILE A 21 -1.38 14.09 -12.53
C ILE A 21 -0.41 14.61 -11.47
N ALA A 22 0.65 15.30 -11.89
CA ALA A 22 1.63 15.87 -10.98
C ALA A 22 1.02 16.90 -10.02
N ASP A 23 0.11 17.78 -10.51
CA ASP A 23 -0.65 18.71 -9.66
C ASP A 23 -1.44 17.98 -8.57
N ILE A 24 -2.17 16.93 -8.94
CA ILE A 24 -2.99 16.16 -8.00
C ILE A 24 -2.11 15.43 -6.98
N VAL A 25 -1.06 14.74 -7.45
CA VAL A 25 -0.12 14.04 -6.57
C VAL A 25 0.55 15.00 -5.61
N ALA A 26 1.03 16.15 -6.09
CA ALA A 26 1.69 17.15 -5.26
C ALA A 26 0.76 17.71 -4.17
N CYS A 27 -0.52 17.93 -4.49
CA CYS A 27 -1.52 18.37 -3.51
C CYS A 27 -1.82 17.30 -2.45
N ILE A 28 -1.83 16.01 -2.84
CA ILE A 28 -2.10 14.88 -1.95
C ILE A 28 -0.91 14.62 -1.02
N VAL A 29 0.27 14.35 -1.60
CA VAL A 29 1.44 13.93 -0.80
C VAL A 29 2.06 15.11 -0.05
N GLY A 30 1.99 16.32 -0.61
CA GLY A 30 2.60 17.51 -0.05
C GLY A 30 1.87 18.10 1.17
N GLY A 31 0.67 17.61 1.48
CA GLY A 31 -0.14 18.09 2.62
C GLY A 31 -0.66 19.51 2.50
N GLN A 32 -0.40 20.21 1.41
CA GLN A 32 -0.91 21.53 1.10
C GLN A 32 -1.20 21.68 -0.39
N LEU A 33 -2.24 22.45 -0.69
CA LEU A 33 -2.59 22.74 -2.08
C LEU A 33 -1.55 23.73 -2.67
N ILE A 34 -1.15 23.45 -3.89
CA ILE A 34 -0.27 24.34 -4.67
C ILE A 34 -1.11 25.22 -5.58
N GLU A 35 -0.55 26.36 -5.97
CA GLU A 35 -1.14 27.18 -7.03
C GLU A 35 -1.08 26.42 -8.36
N ARG A 36 -2.17 26.48 -9.13
CA ARG A 36 -2.22 25.87 -10.45
C ARG A 36 -1.96 26.91 -11.54
N SER A 37 -0.78 27.50 -11.51
CA SER A 37 -0.21 28.29 -12.61
C SER A 37 0.83 27.45 -13.36
N LYS A 38 1.17 27.89 -14.59
CA LYS A 38 2.22 27.22 -15.34
C LYS A 38 3.54 27.27 -14.58
N ASP A 39 3.89 28.42 -14.04
CA ASP A 39 5.15 28.63 -13.35
C ASP A 39 5.26 27.75 -12.10
N ALA A 40 4.20 27.64 -11.30
CA ALA A 40 4.17 26.78 -10.12
C ALA A 40 4.24 25.28 -10.47
N LEU A 41 3.64 24.87 -11.59
CA LEU A 41 3.76 23.49 -12.08
C LEU A 41 5.15 23.20 -12.66
N ASP A 42 5.75 24.15 -13.33
CA ASP A 42 7.11 24.01 -13.87
C ASP A 42 8.14 23.89 -12.73
N GLU A 43 7.94 24.57 -11.60
CA GLU A 43 8.80 24.43 -10.41
C GLU A 43 8.85 23.00 -9.85
N ILE A 44 7.77 22.22 -9.97
CA ILE A 44 7.75 20.81 -9.53
C ILE A 44 8.76 19.96 -10.31
N TYR A 45 8.97 20.28 -11.60
CA TYR A 45 9.84 19.52 -12.48
C TYR A 45 11.29 20.02 -12.48
N VAL A 46 11.54 21.23 -12.01
CA VAL A 46 12.90 21.77 -11.96
C VAL A 46 13.64 21.22 -10.74
N LYS A 47 14.63 20.36 -10.97
CA LYS A 47 15.46 19.77 -9.91
C LYS A 47 16.17 20.87 -9.11
N GLY A 48 16.07 20.78 -7.77
CA GLY A 48 16.73 21.68 -6.84
C GLY A 48 15.89 22.91 -6.45
N THR A 49 14.67 23.05 -6.95
CA THR A 49 13.74 24.04 -6.41
C THR A 49 13.20 23.58 -5.06
N VAL A 50 12.83 24.52 -4.20
CA VAL A 50 12.27 24.22 -2.87
C VAL A 50 11.03 23.34 -2.99
N GLU A 51 10.18 23.61 -3.98
CA GLU A 51 8.94 22.86 -4.18
C GLU A 51 9.20 21.44 -4.71
N SER A 52 10.11 21.28 -5.67
CA SER A 52 10.50 19.95 -6.17
C SER A 52 11.08 19.07 -5.06
N GLU A 53 12.01 19.60 -4.25
CA GLU A 53 12.62 18.86 -3.14
C GLU A 53 11.57 18.49 -2.09
N ARG A 54 10.66 19.41 -1.77
CA ARG A 54 9.56 19.18 -0.82
C ARG A 54 8.64 18.05 -1.28
N ILE A 55 8.21 18.08 -2.54
CA ILE A 55 7.30 17.07 -3.10
C ILE A 55 7.99 15.73 -3.24
N LEU A 56 9.25 15.69 -3.71
CA LEU A 56 10.01 14.45 -3.81
C LEU A 56 10.19 13.79 -2.43
N SER A 57 10.57 14.56 -1.42
CA SER A 57 10.71 14.06 -0.05
C SER A 57 9.37 13.56 0.50
N ALA A 58 8.28 14.28 0.23
CA ALA A 58 6.94 13.86 0.65
C ALA A 58 6.50 12.58 -0.07
N LEU A 59 6.77 12.44 -1.36
CA LEU A 59 6.46 11.26 -2.16
C LEU A 59 7.27 10.04 -1.70
N GLU A 60 8.55 10.23 -1.34
CA GLU A 60 9.38 9.16 -0.77
C GLU A 60 8.83 8.65 0.56
N VAL A 61 8.33 9.55 1.42
CA VAL A 61 7.71 9.20 2.70
C VAL A 61 6.34 8.54 2.49
N TYR A 62 5.53 9.09 1.60
CA TYR A 62 4.17 8.60 1.35
C TYR A 62 4.18 7.24 0.64
N GLY A 63 5.02 7.08 -0.35
CA GLY A 63 5.12 5.92 -1.23
C GLY A 63 4.42 6.14 -2.57
N ALA A 64 5.18 6.08 -3.67
CA ALA A 64 4.66 6.33 -5.02
C ALA A 64 3.58 5.31 -5.43
N ASP A 65 3.81 4.03 -5.14
CA ASP A 65 2.84 2.96 -5.44
C ASP A 65 1.54 3.17 -4.65
N LYS A 66 1.66 3.55 -3.37
CA LYS A 66 0.52 3.80 -2.49
C LYS A 66 -0.37 4.92 -3.02
N VAL A 67 0.20 6.09 -3.31
CA VAL A 67 -0.59 7.21 -3.85
C VAL A 67 -1.20 6.88 -5.21
N SER A 68 -0.50 6.09 -6.03
CA SER A 68 -1.00 5.62 -7.33
C SER A 68 -2.23 4.73 -7.17
N ASP A 69 -2.21 3.76 -6.24
CA ASP A 69 -3.33 2.86 -5.99
C ASP A 69 -4.54 3.61 -5.40
N GLU A 70 -4.31 4.54 -4.48
CA GLU A 70 -5.34 5.38 -3.90
C GLU A 70 -6.02 6.28 -4.94
N ILE A 71 -5.23 6.92 -5.81
CA ILE A 71 -5.76 7.74 -6.91
C ILE A 71 -6.56 6.89 -7.90
N LYS A 72 -6.04 5.71 -8.28
CA LYS A 72 -6.76 4.77 -9.16
C LYS A 72 -8.08 4.35 -8.56
N TYR A 73 -8.10 3.98 -7.27
CA TYR A 73 -9.33 3.62 -6.59
C TYR A 73 -10.36 4.76 -6.61
N CYS A 74 -9.94 5.99 -6.30
CA CYS A 74 -10.82 7.17 -6.35
C CYS A 74 -11.33 7.45 -7.77
N LEU A 75 -10.50 7.24 -8.79
CA LEU A 75 -10.90 7.36 -10.20
C LEU A 75 -11.94 6.30 -10.58
N ASP A 76 -11.75 5.04 -10.16
CA ASP A 76 -12.67 3.96 -10.42
C ASP A 76 -14.03 4.21 -9.74
N GLU A 77 -14.03 4.72 -8.52
CA GLU A 77 -15.24 5.13 -7.82
C GLU A 77 -15.97 6.27 -8.55
N LEU A 78 -15.24 7.28 -9.02
CA LEU A 78 -15.81 8.37 -9.83
C LEU A 78 -16.37 7.87 -11.18
N LEU A 79 -15.69 6.91 -11.82
CA LEU A 79 -16.19 6.28 -13.05
C LEU A 79 -17.47 5.48 -12.79
N LYS A 80 -17.59 4.76 -11.65
CA LYS A 80 -18.81 4.07 -11.25
C LYS A 80 -19.97 5.07 -11.06
N VAL A 81 -19.73 6.22 -10.44
CA VAL A 81 -20.72 7.31 -10.34
C VAL A 81 -21.19 7.74 -11.72
N CYS A 82 -20.28 7.96 -12.66
CA CYS A 82 -20.62 8.35 -14.03
C CYS A 82 -21.41 7.26 -14.77
N ALA A 83 -21.14 5.98 -14.50
CA ALA A 83 -21.78 4.84 -15.14
C ALA A 83 -23.14 4.46 -14.54
N THR A 84 -23.44 4.90 -13.31
CA THR A 84 -24.69 4.58 -12.61
C THR A 84 -25.90 5.11 -13.38
N ASP A 85 -27.00 4.33 -13.41
CA ASP A 85 -28.25 4.56 -14.14
C ASP A 85 -28.05 4.67 -15.66
N GLN A 86 -27.48 5.76 -16.12
CA GLN A 86 -27.09 6.00 -17.51
C GLN A 86 -25.64 6.44 -17.58
N ASN A 87 -24.86 5.82 -18.45
CA ASN A 87 -23.46 6.20 -18.62
C ASN A 87 -23.37 7.60 -19.22
N ILE A 88 -22.81 8.55 -18.46
CA ILE A 88 -22.60 9.95 -18.86
C ILE A 88 -21.11 10.29 -18.67
N LYS A 89 -20.58 11.14 -19.52
CA LYS A 89 -19.23 11.66 -19.32
C LYS A 89 -19.23 12.66 -18.17
N LEU A 90 -18.17 12.65 -17.34
CA LEU A 90 -18.04 13.55 -16.21
C LEU A 90 -18.23 15.03 -16.63
N ARG A 91 -17.69 15.43 -17.78
CA ARG A 91 -17.89 16.77 -18.35
C ARG A 91 -19.35 17.11 -18.53
N ASP A 92 -20.11 16.22 -19.15
CA ASP A 92 -21.53 16.46 -19.48
C ASP A 92 -22.41 16.41 -18.22
N LEU A 93 -21.92 15.78 -17.16
CA LEU A 93 -22.56 15.80 -15.84
C LEU A 93 -22.34 17.13 -15.13
N ILE A 94 -21.12 17.68 -15.18
CA ILE A 94 -20.69 18.83 -14.37
C ILE A 94 -21.12 20.17 -14.98
N PHE A 95 -21.09 20.30 -16.31
CA PHE A 95 -21.35 21.57 -16.99
C PHE A 95 -22.78 21.66 -17.49
N THR A 96 -23.46 22.78 -17.18
CA THR A 96 -24.83 23.10 -17.63
C THR A 96 -24.94 23.32 -19.15
N LYS A 97 -23.83 23.73 -19.79
CA LYS A 97 -23.76 23.97 -21.22
C LYS A 97 -22.68 23.09 -21.82
N THR A 98 -22.89 22.66 -23.08
CA THR A 98 -21.88 21.92 -23.81
C THR A 98 -20.55 22.67 -23.81
N ASN A 99 -19.57 22.12 -23.12
CA ASN A 99 -18.21 22.66 -23.02
C ASN A 99 -17.23 21.68 -23.66
N THR A 100 -16.52 22.12 -24.66
CA THR A 100 -15.51 21.32 -25.37
C THR A 100 -14.09 21.57 -24.84
N ASN A 101 -13.93 22.54 -23.92
CA ASN A 101 -12.62 22.85 -23.36
C ASN A 101 -12.22 21.82 -22.29
N ALA A 102 -10.93 21.58 -22.14
CA ALA A 102 -10.39 20.82 -21.02
C ALA A 102 -10.77 21.50 -19.70
N PHE A 103 -11.06 20.71 -18.66
CA PHE A 103 -11.49 21.21 -17.34
C PHE A 103 -10.63 20.66 -16.19
N PRO A 104 -9.30 20.68 -16.30
CA PRO A 104 -8.43 20.01 -15.35
C PRO A 104 -8.51 20.58 -13.93
N SER A 105 -8.82 21.86 -13.76
CA SER A 105 -8.97 22.47 -12.44
C SER A 105 -10.18 21.91 -11.69
N VAL A 106 -11.33 21.80 -12.36
CA VAL A 106 -12.56 21.23 -11.76
C VAL A 106 -12.37 19.74 -11.51
N PHE A 107 -11.74 19.03 -12.45
CA PHE A 107 -11.42 17.61 -12.29
C PHE A 107 -10.55 17.35 -11.06
N ALA A 108 -9.46 18.13 -10.90
CA ALA A 108 -8.58 18.02 -9.74
C ALA A 108 -9.32 18.27 -8.41
N VAL A 109 -10.18 19.29 -8.37
CA VAL A 109 -11.00 19.59 -7.19
C VAL A 109 -11.92 18.41 -6.83
N ILE A 110 -12.60 17.83 -7.82
CA ILE A 110 -13.49 16.68 -7.59
C ILE A 110 -12.70 15.47 -7.11
N LEU A 111 -11.59 15.14 -7.79
CA LEU A 111 -10.79 13.97 -7.45
C LEU A 111 -10.17 14.10 -6.05
N ILE A 112 -9.67 15.28 -5.68
CA ILE A 112 -9.13 15.52 -4.34
C ILE A 112 -10.26 15.45 -3.29
N ALA A 113 -11.47 15.94 -3.58
CA ALA A 113 -12.62 15.80 -2.67
C ALA A 113 -13.00 14.32 -2.44
N PHE A 114 -13.00 13.50 -3.49
CA PHE A 114 -13.19 12.05 -3.38
C PHE A 114 -12.08 11.41 -2.56
N TYR A 115 -10.83 11.77 -2.84
CA TYR A 115 -9.67 11.27 -2.11
C TYR A 115 -9.77 11.58 -0.61
N GLU A 116 -10.09 12.81 -0.24
CA GLU A 116 -10.22 13.20 1.17
C GLU A 116 -11.37 12.47 1.88
N LEU A 117 -12.51 12.24 1.21
CA LEU A 117 -13.61 11.49 1.78
C LEU A 117 -13.28 9.98 1.90
N ILE A 118 -12.69 9.40 0.87
CA ILE A 118 -12.43 7.96 0.81
C ILE A 118 -11.20 7.60 1.63
N VAL A 119 -10.06 8.17 1.29
CA VAL A 119 -8.78 7.82 1.90
C VAL A 119 -8.58 8.57 3.22
N GLY A 120 -8.78 9.89 3.20
CA GLY A 120 -8.55 10.75 4.37
C GLY A 120 -9.53 10.50 5.51
N GLU A 121 -10.83 10.36 5.20
CA GLU A 121 -11.88 10.18 6.21
C GLU A 121 -12.33 8.73 6.40
N GLY A 122 -11.81 7.78 5.61
CA GLY A 122 -12.16 6.37 5.70
C GLY A 122 -13.63 6.09 5.37
N LYS A 123 -14.14 6.66 4.28
CA LYS A 123 -15.52 6.53 3.85
C LYS A 123 -15.63 5.79 2.51
N LYS A 124 -16.75 5.12 2.27
CA LYS A 124 -17.15 4.59 0.97
C LYS A 124 -18.41 5.26 0.47
N ILE A 125 -18.62 5.21 -0.85
CA ILE A 125 -19.87 5.64 -1.45
C ILE A 125 -20.98 4.64 -1.05
N ALA A 126 -22.03 5.14 -0.43
CA ALA A 126 -23.22 4.36 -0.10
C ALA A 126 -24.32 4.50 -1.17
N ASP A 127 -24.40 5.67 -1.81
CA ASP A 127 -25.39 5.97 -2.84
C ASP A 127 -24.72 6.65 -4.06
N TYR A 128 -24.43 5.83 -5.09
CA TYR A 128 -23.83 6.31 -6.33
C TYR A 128 -24.77 7.23 -7.13
N SER A 129 -26.08 6.92 -7.15
CA SER A 129 -27.08 7.76 -7.81
C SER A 129 -27.22 9.10 -7.14
N GLY A 130 -27.17 9.15 -5.80
CA GLY A 130 -27.17 10.37 -5.01
C GLY A 130 -25.93 11.23 -5.27
N VAL A 131 -24.73 10.64 -5.32
CA VAL A 131 -23.49 11.35 -5.71
C VAL A 131 -23.63 11.94 -7.10
N LYS A 132 -24.13 11.14 -8.08
CA LYS A 132 -24.33 11.59 -9.46
C LYS A 132 -25.29 12.77 -9.54
N ALA A 133 -26.42 12.67 -8.87
CA ALA A 133 -27.43 13.73 -8.82
C ALA A 133 -26.87 15.03 -8.20
N THR A 134 -26.04 14.90 -7.17
CA THR A 134 -25.41 16.05 -6.51
C THR A 134 -24.25 16.65 -7.29
N LEU A 135 -23.58 15.90 -8.16
CA LEU A 135 -22.56 16.41 -9.10
C LEU A 135 -23.15 17.09 -10.34
N LYS A 136 -24.43 16.87 -10.62
CA LYS A 136 -25.07 17.49 -11.78
C LYS A 136 -25.00 19.01 -11.68
N ASP A 137 -24.57 19.64 -12.78
CA ASP A 137 -24.44 21.10 -12.91
C ASP A 137 -23.51 21.73 -11.84
N LEU A 138 -22.50 20.99 -11.36
CA LEU A 138 -21.57 21.41 -10.33
C LEU A 138 -20.86 22.74 -10.68
N SER A 139 -20.57 22.97 -11.96
CA SER A 139 -19.91 24.18 -12.46
C SER A 139 -20.68 25.49 -12.15
N SER A 140 -21.96 25.41 -11.83
CA SER A 140 -22.74 26.57 -11.40
C SER A 140 -22.64 26.87 -9.90
N ARG A 141 -22.03 25.97 -9.13
CA ARG A 141 -21.98 26.00 -7.67
C ARG A 141 -20.57 26.14 -7.09
N ILE A 142 -19.56 26.08 -7.92
CA ILE A 142 -18.16 26.28 -7.53
C ILE A 142 -17.49 27.29 -8.46
N GLU A 143 -16.44 27.95 -7.97
CA GLU A 143 -15.61 28.84 -8.78
C GLU A 143 -14.66 27.97 -9.65
N TRP A 144 -14.70 28.13 -10.97
CA TRP A 144 -13.88 27.33 -11.90
C TRP A 144 -13.07 28.14 -12.90
N GLY A 145 -13.20 29.47 -12.87
CA GLY A 145 -12.45 30.40 -13.73
C GLY A 145 -10.99 30.56 -13.30
N ARG A 146 -10.37 31.64 -13.80
CA ARG A 146 -8.95 31.94 -13.50
C ARG A 146 -8.66 32.11 -12.02
N LYS A 147 -9.65 32.53 -11.22
CA LYS A 147 -9.51 32.69 -9.77
C LYS A 147 -9.42 31.38 -9.02
N ALA A 148 -9.89 30.28 -9.62
CA ALA A 148 -9.93 28.95 -9.00
C ALA A 148 -8.54 28.25 -8.93
N THR A 149 -7.48 28.90 -9.37
CA THR A 149 -6.12 28.34 -9.37
C THR A 149 -5.36 28.56 -8.08
N ALA A 150 -5.74 29.59 -7.30
CA ALA A 150 -5.10 29.89 -6.02
C ALA A 150 -5.42 28.83 -4.95
N PRO A 151 -4.46 28.49 -4.07
CA PRO A 151 -4.63 27.45 -3.05
C PRO A 151 -5.88 27.61 -2.19
N ASP A 152 -6.17 28.82 -1.72
CA ASP A 152 -7.34 29.10 -0.88
C ASP A 152 -8.66 28.89 -1.62
N GLU A 153 -8.76 29.29 -2.87
CA GLU A 153 -9.95 29.04 -3.68
C GLU A 153 -10.11 27.58 -4.05
N ARG A 154 -9.00 26.89 -4.32
CA ARG A 154 -8.99 25.42 -4.50
C ARG A 154 -9.51 24.74 -3.25
N ARG A 155 -9.07 25.15 -2.05
CA ARG A 155 -9.54 24.60 -0.78
C ARG A 155 -11.05 24.82 -0.60
N LYS A 156 -11.56 26.02 -0.81
CA LYS A 156 -13.00 26.32 -0.75
C LYS A 156 -13.81 25.44 -1.70
N ASN A 157 -13.33 25.27 -2.91
CA ASN A 157 -13.99 24.43 -3.90
C ASN A 157 -14.02 22.95 -3.48
N ILE A 158 -12.90 22.42 -2.98
CA ILE A 158 -12.82 21.04 -2.48
C ILE A 158 -13.79 20.85 -1.31
N ASP A 159 -13.82 21.78 -0.36
CA ASP A 159 -14.72 21.73 0.81
C ASP A 159 -16.18 21.83 0.39
N SER A 160 -16.49 22.67 -0.62
CA SER A 160 -17.83 22.78 -1.21
C SER A 160 -18.26 21.46 -1.85
N VAL A 161 -17.40 20.84 -2.66
CA VAL A 161 -17.70 19.54 -3.27
C VAL A 161 -17.87 18.47 -2.20
N LYS A 162 -17.00 18.39 -1.20
CA LYS A 162 -17.16 17.47 -0.06
C LYS A 162 -18.49 17.66 0.66
N GLY A 163 -18.89 18.93 0.91
CA GLY A 163 -20.17 19.25 1.52
C GLY A 163 -21.37 18.80 0.68
N ILE A 164 -21.28 18.96 -0.65
CA ILE A 164 -22.33 18.59 -1.59
C ILE A 164 -22.52 17.06 -1.68
N ILE A 165 -21.43 16.29 -1.77
CA ILE A 165 -21.49 14.85 -2.00
C ILE A 165 -21.47 14.04 -0.70
N GLY A 166 -21.00 14.62 0.41
CA GLY A 166 -20.63 13.91 1.63
C GLY A 166 -21.76 13.13 2.30
N SER A 167 -23.03 13.56 2.14
CA SER A 167 -24.19 12.83 2.66
C SER A 167 -24.40 11.45 2.01
N ASN A 168 -23.83 11.22 0.85
CA ASN A 168 -23.91 9.94 0.12
C ASN A 168 -22.77 8.99 0.49
N PHE A 169 -21.91 9.37 1.45
CA PHE A 169 -20.78 8.58 1.92
C PHE A 169 -21.01 8.12 3.36
N VAL A 170 -20.57 6.91 3.68
CA VAL A 170 -20.65 6.32 5.02
C VAL A 170 -19.28 5.85 5.47
N LYS A 171 -19.04 5.84 6.80
CA LYS A 171 -17.80 5.28 7.38
C LYS A 171 -17.65 3.82 6.98
N GLU A 172 -16.42 3.43 6.64
CA GLU A 172 -16.08 2.07 6.31
C GLU A 172 -14.76 1.68 7.02
N ALA A 173 -14.87 0.78 7.99
CA ALA A 173 -13.71 0.35 8.78
C ALA A 173 -12.63 -0.38 7.94
N LYS A 174 -13.04 -0.94 6.80
CA LYS A 174 -12.19 -1.73 5.92
C LYS A 174 -11.81 -1.01 4.63
N ILE A 175 -11.91 0.31 4.60
CA ILE A 175 -11.63 1.08 3.37
C ILE A 175 -10.21 0.81 2.83
N ALA A 176 -9.22 0.68 3.72
CA ALA A 176 -7.86 0.35 3.33
C ALA A 176 -7.78 -1.03 2.65
N GLU A 177 -8.49 -2.04 3.17
CA GLU A 177 -8.58 -3.35 2.53
C GLU A 177 -9.24 -3.26 1.15
N MET A 178 -10.23 -2.39 0.98
CA MET A 178 -10.92 -2.18 -0.30
C MET A 178 -10.03 -1.47 -1.32
N ILE A 179 -9.31 -0.44 -0.92
CA ILE A 179 -8.39 0.31 -1.78
C ILE A 179 -7.28 -0.60 -2.29
N TYR A 180 -6.71 -1.41 -1.41
CA TYR A 180 -5.57 -2.26 -1.72
C TYR A 180 -5.95 -3.71 -2.08
N SER A 181 -7.26 -4.07 -2.12
CA SER A 181 -7.72 -5.44 -2.38
C SER A 181 -7.53 -5.90 -3.83
N ASN A 182 -7.52 -5.00 -4.78
CA ASN A 182 -7.29 -5.32 -6.19
C ASN A 182 -5.80 -5.38 -6.57
N HIS A 183 -4.95 -4.88 -5.70
CA HIS A 183 -3.52 -5.04 -5.72
C HIS A 183 -3.11 -5.31 -4.28
N THR A 184 -2.53 -6.45 -4.02
CA THR A 184 -1.98 -6.86 -2.72
C THR A 184 -0.89 -5.91 -2.22
N THR A 185 -1.12 -4.61 -2.27
CA THR A 185 -0.22 -3.61 -1.74
C THR A 185 -0.54 -3.42 -0.27
N ILE A 186 -0.11 -4.39 0.52
CA ILE A 186 0.08 -4.17 1.95
C ILE A 186 0.96 -2.93 2.05
N ASP A 187 0.56 -1.96 2.86
CA ASP A 187 1.39 -0.81 3.16
C ASP A 187 2.69 -1.30 3.84
N ILE A 188 3.68 -1.59 3.02
CA ILE A 188 4.97 -2.15 3.45
C ILE A 188 5.63 -1.24 4.46
N GLU A 189 5.52 0.08 4.30
CA GLU A 189 6.08 1.02 5.27
C GLU A 189 5.42 0.86 6.63
N ALA A 190 4.09 0.85 6.70
CA ALA A 190 3.38 0.67 7.97
C ALA A 190 3.68 -0.68 8.61
N VAL A 191 3.77 -1.75 7.82
CA VAL A 191 4.12 -3.09 8.32
C VAL A 191 5.54 -3.13 8.88
N VAL A 192 6.51 -2.54 8.17
CA VAL A 192 7.91 -2.48 8.61
C VAL A 192 8.05 -1.61 9.86
N ARG A 193 7.37 -0.45 9.94
CA ARG A 193 7.38 0.39 11.16
C ARG A 193 6.77 -0.32 12.36
N ARG A 194 5.67 -1.06 12.19
CA ARG A 194 5.09 -1.88 13.27
C ARG A 194 6.04 -2.95 13.77
N SER A 195 6.87 -3.54 12.91
CA SER A 195 7.86 -4.54 13.30
C SER A 195 8.90 -4.01 14.30
N GLU A 196 9.07 -2.69 14.42
CA GLU A 196 9.95 -2.08 15.42
C GLU A 196 9.32 -2.02 16.83
N ILE A 197 7.98 -2.07 16.92
CA ILE A 197 7.22 -1.89 18.16
C ILE A 197 6.69 -3.24 18.66
N GLU A 198 6.16 -4.05 17.76
CA GLU A 198 5.51 -5.33 18.07
C GLU A 198 6.43 -6.53 17.78
N LEU A 199 7.62 -6.54 18.35
CA LEU A 199 8.69 -7.52 18.05
C LEU A 199 8.25 -8.98 18.11
N ALA A 200 7.40 -9.35 19.09
CA ALA A 200 6.93 -10.73 19.24
C ALA A 200 6.04 -11.19 18.07
N ASN A 201 5.32 -10.28 17.44
CA ASN A 201 4.38 -10.57 16.35
C ASN A 201 5.01 -10.48 14.96
N TYR A 202 6.27 -10.04 14.87
CA TYR A 202 6.95 -9.80 13.60
C TYR A 202 8.29 -10.53 13.52
N GLU A 203 8.66 -10.90 12.29
CA GLU A 203 9.98 -11.40 11.96
C GLU A 203 10.43 -10.81 10.62
N LEU A 204 11.72 -10.48 10.50
CA LEU A 204 12.31 -9.98 9.27
C LEU A 204 13.34 -10.98 8.73
N LYS A 205 13.33 -11.17 7.42
CA LYS A 205 14.34 -11.97 6.71
C LYS A 205 14.77 -11.25 5.45
N GLN A 206 16.07 -11.19 5.21
CA GLN A 206 16.61 -10.57 4.00
C GLN A 206 16.31 -11.38 2.73
N GLY A 207 16.14 -12.69 2.82
CA GLY A 207 15.87 -13.62 1.72
C GLY A 207 16.29 -15.05 2.04
N LEU A 208 16.51 -15.88 1.00
CA LEU A 208 16.96 -17.27 1.07
C LEU A 208 18.46 -17.43 0.96
N LEU A 209 19.13 -16.47 0.30
CA LEU A 209 20.53 -16.62 -0.03
C LEU A 209 21.43 -16.13 1.11
N SER A 210 22.52 -16.83 1.32
CA SER A 210 23.56 -16.36 2.25
C SER A 210 24.22 -15.07 1.73
N LEU A 211 24.68 -14.22 2.65
CA LEU A 211 25.34 -12.95 2.33
C LEU A 211 26.86 -13.12 2.06
N THR A 212 27.28 -14.33 1.71
CA THR A 212 28.63 -14.60 1.23
C THR A 212 28.71 -14.42 -0.28
N GLU A 213 29.86 -14.01 -0.78
CA GLU A 213 30.11 -13.89 -2.21
C GLU A 213 29.97 -15.27 -2.88
N GLY A 214 29.13 -15.37 -3.94
CA GLY A 214 28.77 -16.65 -4.53
C GLY A 214 27.93 -17.56 -3.64
N GLY A 215 27.45 -17.07 -2.49
CA GLY A 215 26.68 -17.85 -1.53
C GLY A 215 25.36 -18.35 -2.09
N GLY A 216 25.13 -19.67 -1.90
CA GLY A 216 23.89 -20.35 -2.28
C GLY A 216 22.79 -20.18 -1.25
N GLU A 217 21.72 -20.96 -1.42
CA GLU A 217 20.59 -20.97 -0.49
C GLU A 217 21.01 -21.43 0.91
N ASP A 218 20.61 -20.66 1.92
CA ASP A 218 20.70 -21.10 3.31
C ASP A 218 19.56 -22.10 3.58
N GLY A 219 19.92 -23.38 3.64
CA GLY A 219 18.97 -24.47 3.87
C GLY A 219 18.18 -24.35 5.18
N GLN A 220 18.70 -23.59 6.16
CA GLN A 220 18.06 -23.41 7.46
C GLN A 220 17.06 -22.25 7.51
N THR A 221 17.10 -21.33 6.55
CA THR A 221 16.26 -20.12 6.59
C THR A 221 14.77 -20.46 6.54
N VAL A 222 14.36 -21.39 5.70
CA VAL A 222 12.93 -21.79 5.62
C VAL A 222 12.49 -22.51 6.88
N ASP A 223 13.31 -23.39 7.44
CA ASP A 223 12.99 -24.07 8.70
C ASP A 223 12.84 -23.08 9.85
N LYS A 224 13.70 -22.06 9.92
CA LYS A 224 13.57 -20.96 10.89
C LYS A 224 12.26 -20.21 10.69
N VAL A 225 11.88 -19.92 9.44
CA VAL A 225 10.61 -19.24 9.11
C VAL A 225 9.42 -20.10 9.53
N VAL A 226 9.41 -21.40 9.24
CA VAL A 226 8.34 -22.33 9.64
C VAL A 226 8.20 -22.42 11.16
N LYS A 227 9.30 -22.53 11.89
CA LYS A 227 9.30 -22.48 13.35
C LYS A 227 8.78 -21.16 13.90
N THR A 228 9.12 -20.06 13.27
CA THR A 228 8.64 -18.72 13.65
C THR A 228 7.16 -18.55 13.34
N ILE A 229 6.63 -19.08 12.23
CA ILE A 229 5.19 -19.11 11.96
C ILE A 229 4.45 -19.81 13.10
N CYS A 230 4.91 -21.01 13.49
CA CYS A 230 4.35 -21.76 14.62
C CYS A 230 4.41 -20.95 15.92
N ALA A 231 5.56 -20.37 16.23
CA ALA A 231 5.76 -19.60 17.47
C ALA A 231 4.89 -18.35 17.56
N ILE A 232 4.70 -17.63 16.46
CA ILE A 232 3.81 -16.47 16.39
C ILE A 232 2.34 -16.91 16.55
N ALA A 233 1.92 -18.01 15.92
CA ALA A 233 0.58 -18.56 16.06
C ALA A 233 0.26 -18.93 17.52
N ASN A 234 1.28 -19.34 18.29
CA ASN A 234 1.17 -19.75 19.70
C ASN A 234 1.24 -18.57 20.69
N ILE A 235 1.31 -17.32 20.24
CA ILE A 235 1.25 -16.15 21.14
C ILE A 235 -0.10 -16.09 21.87
N GLY A 236 -1.20 -16.41 21.14
CA GLY A 236 -2.54 -16.49 21.73
C GLY A 236 -3.67 -16.35 20.70
N PRO A 237 -4.92 -16.65 21.10
CA PRO A 237 -6.05 -16.83 20.17
C PRO A 237 -6.55 -15.54 19.49
N LYS A 238 -6.12 -14.36 19.93
CA LYS A 238 -6.51 -13.07 19.33
C LYS A 238 -5.31 -12.32 18.74
N ARG A 239 -4.21 -13.01 18.54
CA ARG A 239 -2.97 -12.42 18.03
C ARG A 239 -2.75 -12.81 16.57
N THR A 240 -2.42 -11.82 15.75
CA THR A 240 -1.96 -12.01 14.39
C THR A 240 -0.52 -11.57 14.29
N GLY A 241 0.22 -12.10 13.34
CA GLY A 241 1.59 -11.68 13.11
C GLY A 241 1.97 -11.68 11.64
N LYS A 242 3.18 -11.22 11.36
CA LYS A 242 3.71 -11.14 9.99
C LYS A 242 5.18 -11.51 9.95
N ILE A 243 5.57 -12.23 8.91
CA ILE A 243 6.96 -12.39 8.52
C ILE A 243 7.18 -11.63 7.22
N ILE A 244 8.20 -10.80 7.18
CA ILE A 244 8.51 -9.94 6.04
C ILE A 244 9.85 -10.38 5.45
N ILE A 245 9.84 -10.80 4.18
CA ILE A 245 11.02 -11.26 3.46
C ILE A 245 11.41 -10.20 2.43
N GLY A 246 12.68 -9.86 2.38
CA GLY A 246 13.22 -8.74 1.61
C GLY A 246 13.52 -7.53 2.50
N VAL A 247 13.54 -7.72 3.82
CA VAL A 247 13.84 -6.67 4.81
C VAL A 247 14.87 -7.17 5.81
N THR A 248 15.80 -6.31 6.21
CA THR A 248 16.75 -6.56 7.29
C THR A 248 16.71 -5.44 8.33
N ASP A 249 16.98 -5.78 9.58
CA ASP A 249 17.17 -4.85 10.70
C ASP A 249 18.63 -4.46 10.91
N ASN A 250 19.54 -5.15 10.24
CA ASN A 250 20.96 -4.98 10.37
C ASN A 250 21.52 -4.11 9.23
N LYS A 251 22.10 -2.97 9.58
CA LYS A 251 22.75 -2.09 8.60
C LYS A 251 23.93 -2.77 7.90
N ALA A 252 24.71 -3.60 8.60
CA ALA A 252 25.83 -4.31 8.00
C ALA A 252 25.37 -5.29 6.92
N ASP A 253 24.24 -5.97 7.13
CA ASP A 253 23.64 -6.83 6.11
C ASP A 253 23.13 -6.04 4.91
N ALA A 254 22.50 -4.87 5.14
CA ALA A 254 22.06 -3.99 4.05
C ALA A 254 23.24 -3.48 3.22
N ASP A 255 24.31 -3.03 3.88
CA ASP A 255 25.55 -2.59 3.20
C ASP A 255 26.20 -3.76 2.43
N ARG A 256 26.18 -4.96 3.01
CA ARG A 256 26.71 -6.17 2.36
C ARG A 256 25.92 -6.56 1.12
N ILE A 257 24.58 -6.48 1.18
CA ILE A 257 23.68 -6.72 0.04
C ILE A 257 23.97 -5.71 -1.08
N LYS A 258 24.15 -4.43 -0.71
CA LYS A 258 24.53 -3.40 -1.69
C LYS A 258 25.84 -3.75 -2.41
N GLN A 259 26.83 -4.26 -1.68
CA GLN A 259 28.12 -4.67 -2.26
C GLN A 259 27.99 -5.88 -3.19
N ILE A 260 27.24 -6.91 -2.77
CA ILE A 260 27.14 -8.18 -3.52
C ILE A 260 26.18 -8.04 -4.72
N ASP A 261 25.01 -7.43 -4.51
CA ASP A 261 23.90 -7.47 -5.47
C ASP A 261 23.67 -6.14 -6.19
N GLY A 262 24.40 -5.07 -5.81
CA GLY A 262 24.28 -3.74 -6.39
C GLY A 262 22.92 -3.05 -6.13
N VAL A 263 22.17 -3.52 -5.14
CA VAL A 263 20.87 -2.98 -4.78
C VAL A 263 21.03 -1.85 -3.75
N GLU A 264 20.34 -0.74 -3.96
CA GLU A 264 20.29 0.37 -3.00
C GLU A 264 19.21 0.11 -1.96
N PRO A 265 19.57 -0.17 -0.68
CA PRO A 265 18.60 -0.42 0.38
C PRO A 265 17.74 0.82 0.67
N LYS A 266 16.44 0.64 0.85
CA LYS A 266 15.53 1.72 1.27
C LYS A 266 15.32 1.67 2.77
N LYS A 267 15.71 2.75 3.47
CA LYS A 267 15.59 2.83 4.93
C LYS A 267 14.16 3.19 5.35
N ILE A 268 13.60 2.44 6.29
CA ILE A 268 12.34 2.72 6.97
C ILE A 268 12.61 2.64 8.48
N GLY A 269 12.59 3.76 9.17
CA GLY A 269 12.95 3.79 10.59
C GLY A 269 14.34 3.21 10.84
N LYS A 270 14.44 2.13 11.62
CA LYS A 270 15.67 1.38 11.87
C LYS A 270 15.91 0.21 10.92
N ARG A 271 14.95 -0.09 10.03
CA ARG A 271 14.94 -1.23 9.12
C ARG A 271 15.40 -0.83 7.71
N PHE A 272 15.75 -1.83 6.89
CA PHE A 272 16.21 -1.62 5.52
C PHE A 272 15.50 -2.60 4.59
N VAL A 273 14.72 -2.08 3.64
CA VAL A 273 14.14 -2.90 2.57
C VAL A 273 15.21 -3.10 1.51
N VAL A 274 15.54 -4.35 1.26
CA VAL A 274 16.58 -4.78 0.31
C VAL A 274 16.00 -5.53 -0.88
N GLY A 275 14.76 -5.98 -0.77
CA GLY A 275 14.02 -6.70 -1.81
C GLY A 275 14.50 -8.12 -2.05
N VAL A 276 13.64 -8.92 -2.67
CA VAL A 276 13.94 -10.30 -3.07
C VAL A 276 14.27 -10.44 -4.56
N ASN A 277 14.04 -9.41 -5.37
CA ASN A 277 14.31 -9.41 -6.81
C ASN A 277 15.80 -9.72 -7.11
N ARG A 278 16.72 -9.25 -6.25
CA ARG A 278 18.15 -9.52 -6.30
C ARG A 278 18.45 -11.02 -6.24
N GLU A 279 17.72 -11.74 -5.38
CA GLU A 279 17.91 -13.18 -5.23
C GLU A 279 17.33 -13.96 -6.40
N ALA A 280 16.15 -13.58 -6.90
CA ALA A 280 15.59 -14.12 -8.13
C ALA A 280 16.58 -13.99 -9.31
N LYS A 281 17.18 -12.79 -9.45
CA LYS A 281 18.21 -12.51 -10.46
C LYS A 281 19.45 -13.40 -10.29
N ARG A 282 19.97 -13.56 -9.06
CA ARG A 282 21.12 -14.44 -8.78
C ARG A 282 20.84 -15.91 -9.07
N LEU A 283 19.60 -16.34 -8.84
CA LEU A 283 19.16 -17.72 -9.12
C LEU A 283 18.80 -17.95 -10.59
N GLY A 284 18.77 -16.89 -11.42
CA GLY A 284 18.37 -16.99 -12.84
C GLY A 284 16.91 -17.37 -13.03
N ILE A 285 16.03 -17.01 -12.10
CA ILE A 285 14.58 -17.31 -12.12
C ILE A 285 13.74 -16.02 -12.08
N SER A 286 12.46 -16.11 -12.45
CA SER A 286 11.55 -14.98 -12.31
C SER A 286 11.18 -14.76 -10.84
N VAL A 287 10.66 -13.55 -10.54
CA VAL A 287 10.20 -13.21 -9.20
C VAL A 287 9.01 -14.07 -8.78
N GLU A 288 8.13 -14.42 -9.72
CA GLU A 288 7.00 -15.33 -9.51
C GLU A 288 7.48 -16.74 -9.17
N GLN A 289 8.53 -17.24 -9.85
CA GLN A 289 9.15 -18.51 -9.54
C GLN A 289 9.82 -18.49 -8.15
N TYR A 290 10.45 -17.38 -7.77
CA TYR A 290 11.02 -17.20 -6.44
C TYR A 290 9.93 -17.21 -5.35
N PHE A 291 8.82 -16.51 -5.58
CA PHE A 291 7.66 -16.53 -4.67
C PHE A 291 7.04 -17.93 -4.56
N SER A 292 6.87 -18.62 -5.68
CA SER A 292 6.37 -19.99 -5.71
C SER A 292 7.28 -20.95 -4.95
N LYS A 293 8.60 -20.74 -4.98
CA LYS A 293 9.59 -21.53 -4.23
C LYS A 293 9.39 -21.41 -2.71
N TRP A 294 9.08 -20.21 -2.20
CA TRP A 294 8.72 -20.00 -0.81
C TRP A 294 7.43 -20.76 -0.44
N LYS A 295 6.38 -20.63 -1.26
CA LYS A 295 5.11 -21.33 -1.06
C LYS A 295 5.30 -22.84 -1.01
N GLU A 296 6.05 -23.40 -1.96
CA GLU A 296 6.28 -24.85 -2.01
C GLU A 296 7.02 -25.38 -0.78
N ARG A 297 8.00 -24.65 -0.29
CA ARG A 297 8.76 -25.07 0.89
C ARG A 297 7.90 -25.03 2.15
N ILE A 298 7.09 -24.00 2.34
CA ILE A 298 6.13 -23.93 3.45
C ILE A 298 5.08 -25.03 3.31
N LYS A 299 4.58 -25.31 2.11
CA LYS A 299 3.62 -26.39 1.83
C LYS A 299 4.16 -27.77 2.22
N LYS A 300 5.46 -28.01 2.01
CA LYS A 300 6.13 -29.27 2.33
C LYS A 300 6.56 -29.38 3.80
N SER A 301 6.43 -28.33 4.58
CA SER A 301 6.82 -28.32 5.99
C SER A 301 5.89 -29.17 6.87
N ALA A 302 6.38 -29.54 8.04
CA ALA A 302 5.63 -30.27 9.05
C ALA A 302 4.75 -29.35 9.93
N LEU A 303 4.43 -28.13 9.47
CA LEU A 303 3.55 -27.20 10.16
C LEU A 303 2.13 -27.77 10.26
N THR A 304 1.44 -27.55 11.39
CA THR A 304 0.03 -27.95 11.58
C THR A 304 -0.79 -27.62 10.33
N PRO A 305 -1.50 -28.58 9.71
CA PRO A 305 -2.11 -28.41 8.38
C PRO A 305 -3.02 -27.18 8.28
N LYS A 306 -3.90 -26.95 9.26
CA LYS A 306 -4.80 -25.81 9.28
C LYS A 306 -4.06 -24.47 9.24
N LEU A 307 -3.01 -24.31 10.06
CA LEU A 307 -2.19 -23.10 10.06
C LEU A 307 -1.44 -22.96 8.74
N ARG A 308 -0.82 -24.05 8.26
CA ARG A 308 -0.08 -24.06 6.99
C ARG A 308 -0.95 -23.56 5.83
N ASP A 309 -2.14 -24.12 5.67
CA ASP A 309 -3.03 -23.83 4.55
C ASP A 309 -3.54 -22.38 4.61
N THR A 310 -3.81 -21.87 5.81
CA THR A 310 -4.21 -20.47 6.01
C THR A 310 -3.05 -19.51 5.75
N VAL A 311 -1.84 -19.86 6.18
CA VAL A 311 -0.62 -19.07 5.92
C VAL A 311 -0.32 -19.01 4.42
N LEU A 312 -0.43 -20.15 3.70
CA LEU A 312 -0.23 -20.18 2.25
C LEU A 312 -1.20 -19.29 1.48
N SER A 313 -2.45 -19.19 1.97
CA SER A 313 -3.47 -18.29 1.40
C SER A 313 -3.21 -16.81 1.75
N GLY A 314 -2.54 -16.54 2.88
CA GLY A 314 -2.20 -15.21 3.35
C GLY A 314 -0.79 -14.76 2.98
N MET A 315 -0.15 -15.40 2.00
CA MET A 315 1.15 -14.97 1.46
C MET A 315 0.95 -14.02 0.29
N ASP A 316 1.53 -12.83 0.40
CA ASP A 316 1.45 -11.80 -0.61
C ASP A 316 2.83 -11.37 -1.09
N PHE A 317 2.92 -11.06 -2.39
CA PHE A 317 4.08 -10.42 -2.99
C PHE A 317 3.75 -8.94 -3.23
N ASN A 318 4.60 -8.07 -2.73
CA ASN A 318 4.40 -6.62 -2.79
C ASN A 318 5.63 -5.95 -3.39
N SER A 319 5.45 -4.77 -3.99
CA SER A 319 6.54 -3.93 -4.45
C SER A 319 6.67 -2.69 -3.56
N PHE A 320 7.89 -2.35 -3.20
CA PHE A 320 8.22 -1.15 -2.46
C PHE A 320 9.40 -0.44 -3.14
N TYR A 321 9.15 0.66 -3.83
CA TYR A 321 10.15 1.37 -4.66
C TYR A 321 10.88 0.44 -5.64
N GLY A 322 10.14 -0.48 -6.27
CA GLY A 322 10.71 -1.48 -7.19
C GLY A 322 11.41 -2.66 -6.52
N LEU A 323 11.50 -2.68 -5.19
CA LEU A 323 12.01 -3.79 -4.40
C LEU A 323 10.86 -4.75 -4.06
N GLY A 324 10.95 -6.00 -4.49
CA GLY A 324 9.95 -7.01 -4.16
C GLY A 324 10.04 -7.45 -2.70
N VAL A 325 8.91 -7.49 -2.01
CA VAL A 325 8.79 -7.90 -0.61
C VAL A 325 7.72 -8.97 -0.48
N ILE A 326 8.03 -10.08 0.17
CA ILE A 326 7.04 -11.11 0.48
C ILE A 326 6.56 -10.90 1.91
N VAL A 327 5.24 -10.84 2.09
CA VAL A 327 4.61 -10.76 3.41
C VAL A 327 3.84 -12.05 3.66
N ILE A 328 4.20 -12.73 4.74
CA ILE A 328 3.52 -13.92 5.23
C ILE A 328 2.65 -13.50 6.41
N THR A 329 1.35 -13.50 6.23
CA THR A 329 0.41 -13.19 7.30
C THR A 329 0.07 -14.45 8.09
N ILE A 330 0.27 -14.40 9.41
CA ILE A 330 -0.05 -15.48 10.33
C ILE A 330 -1.33 -15.07 11.06
N PRO A 331 -2.48 -15.71 10.76
CA PRO A 331 -3.74 -15.37 11.39
C PRO A 331 -3.80 -15.89 12.82
N SER A 332 -4.69 -15.33 13.63
CA SER A 332 -5.00 -15.83 14.95
C SER A 332 -5.52 -17.27 14.88
N GLN A 333 -5.11 -18.09 15.84
CA GLN A 333 -5.51 -19.49 15.94
C GLN A 333 -6.42 -19.69 17.16
N SER A 334 -7.33 -20.66 17.08
CA SER A 334 -8.16 -21.07 18.22
C SER A 334 -7.51 -22.15 19.07
N GLU A 335 -6.46 -22.78 18.58
CA GLU A 335 -5.76 -23.92 19.17
C GLU A 335 -4.25 -23.81 18.95
N LEU A 336 -3.49 -24.64 19.66
CA LEU A 336 -2.03 -24.71 19.51
C LEU A 336 -1.64 -25.20 18.13
N SER A 337 -0.52 -24.72 17.67
CA SER A 337 0.11 -25.11 16.42
C SER A 337 1.48 -25.74 16.69
N TYR A 338 1.88 -26.68 15.83
CA TYR A 338 3.11 -27.45 15.96
C TYR A 338 3.88 -27.50 14.65
N VAL A 339 5.17 -27.82 14.76
CA VAL A 339 5.99 -28.29 13.63
C VAL A 339 6.36 -29.73 13.92
N GLY A 340 5.69 -30.67 13.23
CA GLY A 340 5.71 -32.08 13.65
C GLY A 340 5.14 -32.24 15.05
N GLU A 341 5.93 -32.75 15.98
CA GLU A 341 5.59 -32.93 17.41
C GLU A 341 6.11 -31.77 18.28
N GLU A 342 6.81 -30.79 17.69
CA GLU A 342 7.50 -29.73 18.41
C GLU A 342 6.63 -28.49 18.56
N LEU A 343 6.52 -27.97 19.80
CA LEU A 343 5.83 -26.73 20.13
C LEU A 343 6.84 -25.57 20.18
N TYR A 344 6.69 -24.62 19.25
CA TYR A 344 7.51 -23.39 19.26
C TYR A 344 6.72 -22.20 19.80
N TRP A 345 7.40 -21.29 20.48
CA TRP A 345 6.81 -20.10 21.08
C TRP A 345 7.73 -18.88 20.95
N ARG A 346 7.17 -17.69 21.15
CA ARG A 346 7.93 -16.43 21.13
C ARG A 346 8.33 -16.03 22.54
N ASN A 347 9.62 -15.88 22.76
CA ASN A 347 10.22 -15.28 23.93
C ASN A 347 10.78 -13.90 23.54
N GLY A 348 9.97 -12.84 23.68
CA GLY A 348 10.27 -11.55 23.05
C GLY A 348 10.29 -11.68 21.52
N ASP A 349 11.42 -11.42 20.90
CA ASP A 349 11.70 -11.55 19.46
C ASP A 349 12.33 -12.90 19.08
N ALA A 350 12.69 -13.73 20.06
CA ALA A 350 13.29 -15.05 19.82
C ALA A 350 12.23 -16.13 19.61
N THR A 351 12.51 -17.07 18.70
CA THR A 351 11.73 -18.30 18.50
C THR A 351 12.41 -19.44 19.25
N GLU A 352 11.71 -20.04 20.21
CA GLU A 352 12.25 -21.09 21.06
C GLU A 352 11.36 -22.34 21.05
N LEU A 353 11.98 -23.51 21.24
CA LEU A 353 11.29 -24.78 21.47
C LEU A 353 10.81 -24.85 22.95
N ALA A 354 9.53 -25.11 23.17
CA ALA A 354 9.02 -25.35 24.50
C ALA A 354 9.40 -26.76 24.98
N GLN A 355 10.28 -26.84 25.98
CA GLN A 355 10.78 -28.12 26.51
C GLN A 355 10.20 -28.45 27.89
N ALA A 356 10.02 -27.44 28.74
CA ALA A 356 9.54 -27.67 30.10
C ALA A 356 8.02 -27.84 30.14
N THR A 357 7.52 -28.82 30.86
CA THR A 357 6.07 -29.09 31.03
C THR A 357 5.29 -27.87 31.53
N LYS A 358 5.87 -27.08 32.44
CA LYS A 358 5.27 -25.84 32.96
C LYS A 358 5.14 -24.77 31.84
N GLN A 359 6.11 -24.72 30.93
CA GLN A 359 6.11 -23.81 29.80
C GLN A 359 5.04 -24.20 28.78
N ILE A 360 4.96 -25.49 28.43
CA ILE A 360 3.94 -26.04 27.54
C ILE A 360 2.53 -25.78 28.10
N ALA A 361 2.33 -26.06 29.39
CA ALA A 361 1.06 -25.80 30.09
C ALA A 361 0.70 -24.30 30.07
N GLY A 362 1.68 -23.43 30.29
CA GLY A 362 1.48 -21.97 30.24
C GLY A 362 1.07 -21.46 28.85
N ILE A 363 1.63 -22.03 27.78
CA ILE A 363 1.28 -21.70 26.40
C ILE A 363 -0.13 -22.25 26.10
N ALA A 364 -0.42 -23.49 26.45
CA ALA A 364 -1.73 -24.10 26.24
C ALA A 364 -2.85 -23.35 27.01
N GLY A 365 -2.54 -22.86 28.20
CA GLY A 365 -3.47 -22.06 29.00
C GLY A 365 -3.90 -20.74 28.35
N ARG A 366 -3.18 -20.23 27.37
CA ARG A 366 -3.58 -19.05 26.60
C ARG A 366 -4.81 -19.32 25.73
N PHE A 367 -4.97 -20.56 25.26
CA PHE A 367 -6.05 -21.00 24.37
C PHE A 367 -7.25 -21.57 25.12
N GLY A 368 -7.09 -21.99 26.40
CA GLY A 368 -8.15 -22.54 27.22
C GLY A 368 -9.06 -21.51 27.92
N LYS A 369 -8.86 -20.22 27.76
CA LYS A 369 -9.68 -19.16 28.38
C LYS A 369 -10.60 -18.47 27.36
N GLY A 370 -11.36 -19.23 26.61
CA GLY A 370 -12.25 -18.69 25.59
C GLY A 370 -13.49 -19.57 25.38
N VAL A 371 -14.25 -19.79 26.43
CA VAL A 371 -15.69 -20.19 26.38
C VAL A 371 -16.45 -19.21 27.24
#